data_2f8ff46fab5a7e8dd0a232163fb13c9c
#
_entry.id   2f8ff46fab5a7e8dd0a232163fb13c9c
#
_cell.length_a   1.000
_cell.length_b   1.000
_cell.length_c   1.000
_cell.angle_alpha   90.00
_cell.angle_beta   90.00
_cell.angle_gamma   90.00
#
_symmetry.space_group_name_H-M   'P 1'
#
loop_
_entity.id
_entity.type
_entity.pdbx_description
1 polymer ?
#
loop_
_entity_poly.entity_id
_entity_poly.type
_entity_poly.pdbx_seq_one_letter_code
_entity_poly.pdbx_strand_id
1 'polypeptide(L)'
;MTLKIIIINLICIFLSYGANSDNQGITILKIIDKVSGKSYIHEIYKDKVLNFRNVNISSSQCIVDEDNNKNYAAFINLKESNKDKYIFKGWILSKKISFSQVSHPVYSIKLIKCL
;
A
#
# COMPACT_ATOMS: atom_id res chain seq x y z
N MET A 1 25.80 -40.51 -14.58
CA MET A 1 25.78 -39.12 -15.09
C MET A 1 24.37 -38.53 -15.23
N THR A 2 23.41 -39.30 -15.67
CA THR A 2 22.03 -38.85 -15.83
C THR A 2 21.33 -38.52 -14.48
N LEU A 3 21.69 -39.18 -13.40
CA LEU A 3 21.10 -38.97 -12.08
C LEU A 3 21.46 -37.61 -11.47
N LYS A 4 22.67 -37.11 -11.70
CA LYS A 4 23.13 -35.79 -11.20
C LYS A 4 22.44 -34.65 -11.92
N ILE A 5 22.16 -34.79 -13.21
CA ILE A 5 21.45 -33.78 -14.00
C ILE A 5 19.97 -33.67 -13.57
N ILE A 6 19.34 -34.80 -13.24
CA ILE A 6 17.97 -34.85 -12.75
C ILE A 6 17.84 -34.17 -11.38
N ILE A 7 18.81 -34.38 -10.47
CA ILE A 7 18.83 -33.77 -9.15
C ILE A 7 19.02 -32.24 -9.23
N ILE A 8 19.89 -31.78 -10.14
CA ILE A 8 20.11 -30.33 -10.34
C ILE A 8 18.85 -29.67 -10.91
N ASN A 9 18.14 -30.31 -11.83
CA ASN A 9 16.87 -29.81 -12.35
C ASN A 9 15.77 -29.79 -11.30
N LEU A 10 15.75 -30.76 -10.40
CA LEU A 10 14.78 -30.83 -9.32
C LEU A 10 15.00 -29.71 -8.29
N ILE A 11 16.25 -29.39 -7.98
CA ILE A 11 16.62 -28.28 -7.08
C ILE A 11 16.23 -26.93 -7.67
N CYS A 12 16.41 -26.72 -8.97
CA CYS A 12 15.99 -25.49 -9.64
C CYS A 12 14.47 -25.25 -9.59
N ILE A 13 13.68 -26.32 -9.60
CA ILE A 13 12.22 -26.22 -9.50
C ILE A 13 11.78 -25.75 -8.10
N PHE A 14 12.48 -26.17 -7.05
CA PHE A 14 12.17 -25.72 -5.67
C PHE A 14 12.54 -24.26 -5.41
N LEU A 15 13.51 -23.72 -6.12
CA LEU A 15 13.92 -22.32 -5.97
C LEU A 15 12.98 -21.33 -6.69
N SER A 16 12.10 -21.84 -7.55
CA SER A 16 11.13 -20.98 -8.26
C SER A 16 9.84 -20.72 -7.49
N TYR A 17 9.63 -21.35 -6.33
CA TYR A 17 8.55 -21.00 -5.41
C TYR A 17 8.99 -19.83 -4.52
N GLY A 18 9.11 -18.65 -5.13
CA GLY A 18 9.37 -17.43 -4.40
C GLY A 18 8.16 -17.02 -3.56
N ALA A 19 8.41 -16.29 -2.48
CA ALA A 19 7.39 -15.77 -1.60
C ALA A 19 6.32 -15.00 -2.39
N ASN A 20 5.09 -15.46 -2.32
CA ASN A 20 3.95 -14.74 -2.87
C ASN A 20 3.64 -13.54 -1.97
N SER A 21 4.27 -12.42 -2.25
CA SER A 21 3.75 -11.15 -1.78
C SER A 21 2.60 -10.78 -2.71
N ASP A 22 1.36 -10.94 -2.26
CA ASP A 22 0.19 -10.52 -3.01
C ASP A 22 0.12 -9.00 -3.04
N ASN A 23 0.82 -8.41 -4.02
CA ASN A 23 0.75 -6.98 -4.27
C ASN A 23 -0.54 -6.69 -5.03
N GLN A 24 -1.47 -6.03 -4.36
CA GLN A 24 -2.75 -5.68 -4.94
C GLN A 24 -2.66 -4.41 -5.79
N GLY A 25 -3.50 -4.31 -6.82
CA GLY A 25 -3.45 -3.21 -7.78
C GLY A 25 -4.20 -1.96 -7.35
N ILE A 26 -5.07 -2.04 -6.36
CA ILE A 26 -5.93 -0.93 -5.93
C ILE A 26 -5.79 -0.74 -4.43
N THR A 27 -5.51 0.50 -4.03
CA THR A 27 -5.46 0.92 -2.62
C THR A 27 -6.69 1.75 -2.31
N ILE A 28 -7.47 1.35 -1.32
CA ILE A 28 -8.66 2.11 -0.91
C ILE A 28 -8.35 2.86 0.38
N LEU A 29 -8.45 4.18 0.30
CA LEU A 29 -8.16 5.10 1.40
C LEU A 29 -9.41 5.84 1.84
N LYS A 30 -9.46 6.15 3.13
CA LYS A 30 -10.44 7.09 3.69
C LYS A 30 -9.71 8.37 4.06
N ILE A 31 -10.14 9.47 3.45
CA ILE A 31 -9.60 10.80 3.72
C ILE A 31 -10.62 11.57 4.54
N ILE A 32 -10.21 12.04 5.70
CA ILE A 32 -11.05 12.83 6.61
C ILE A 32 -10.55 14.27 6.58
N ASP A 33 -11.44 15.20 6.25
CA ASP A 33 -11.18 16.62 6.40
C ASP A 33 -11.36 16.99 7.86
N LYS A 34 -10.27 17.35 8.53
CA LYS A 34 -10.27 17.66 9.96
C LYS A 34 -11.01 18.96 10.28
N VAL A 35 -11.16 19.84 9.31
CA VAL A 35 -11.84 21.13 9.49
C VAL A 35 -13.36 20.95 9.45
N SER A 36 -13.87 20.23 8.44
CA SER A 36 -15.31 20.02 8.25
C SER A 36 -15.84 18.75 8.92
N GLY A 37 -14.95 17.79 9.22
CA GLY A 37 -15.34 16.47 9.71
C GLY A 37 -15.86 15.53 8.64
N LYS A 38 -15.90 15.94 7.38
CA LYS A 38 -16.36 15.11 6.28
C LYS A 38 -15.31 14.05 5.90
N SER A 39 -15.79 12.88 5.52
CA SER A 39 -14.92 11.79 5.08
C SER A 39 -15.21 11.41 3.63
N TYR A 40 -14.16 11.01 2.93
CA TYR A 40 -14.20 10.64 1.52
C TYR A 40 -13.47 9.32 1.34
N ILE A 41 -14.01 8.43 0.52
CA ILE A 41 -13.36 7.18 0.17
C ILE A 41 -12.87 7.27 -1.27
N HIS A 42 -11.58 7.00 -1.47
CA HIS A 42 -10.96 7.05 -2.78
C HIS A 42 -10.21 5.77 -3.09
N GLU A 43 -10.25 5.37 -4.35
CA GLU A 43 -9.48 4.27 -4.89
C GLU A 43 -8.25 4.84 -5.61
N ILE A 44 -7.07 4.32 -5.26
CA ILE A 44 -5.83 4.68 -5.94
C ILE A 44 -5.32 3.45 -6.67
N TYR A 45 -5.27 3.53 -8.00
CA TYR A 45 -4.72 2.47 -8.82
C TYR A 45 -3.19 2.50 -8.78
N LYS A 46 -2.58 1.34 -8.90
CA LYS A 46 -1.13 1.21 -8.96
C LYS A 46 -0.56 2.10 -10.08
N ASP A 47 0.53 2.80 -9.81
CA ASP A 47 1.20 3.72 -10.73
C ASP A 47 0.36 4.94 -11.14
N LYS A 48 -0.71 5.22 -10.41
CA LYS A 48 -1.52 6.42 -10.59
C LYS A 48 -1.42 7.33 -9.37
N VAL A 49 -1.64 8.62 -9.60
CA VAL A 49 -1.64 9.63 -8.55
C VAL A 49 -3.05 10.16 -8.37
N LEU A 50 -3.54 10.16 -7.13
CA LEU A 50 -4.78 10.79 -6.77
C LEU A 50 -4.51 12.26 -6.46
N ASN A 51 -5.15 13.16 -7.20
CA ASN A 51 -5.15 14.58 -6.90
C ASN A 51 -6.37 14.90 -6.04
N PHE A 52 -6.17 15.05 -4.74
CA PHE A 52 -7.21 15.41 -3.79
C PHE A 52 -6.97 16.82 -3.31
N ARG A 53 -7.78 17.78 -3.82
CA ARG A 53 -7.62 19.21 -3.51
C ARG A 53 -6.19 19.67 -3.77
N ASN A 54 -5.46 20.09 -2.73
CA ASN A 54 -4.08 20.58 -2.85
C ASN A 54 -3.01 19.54 -2.50
N VAL A 55 -3.36 18.27 -2.44
CA VAL A 55 -2.41 17.19 -2.15
C VAL A 55 -2.44 16.12 -3.23
N ASN A 56 -1.30 15.52 -3.48
CA ASN A 56 -1.12 14.38 -4.38
C ASN A 56 -0.79 13.15 -3.56
N ILE A 57 -1.56 12.08 -3.74
CA ILE A 57 -1.41 10.84 -3.01
C ILE A 57 -1.19 9.71 -4.00
N SER A 58 -0.15 8.93 -3.78
CA SER A 58 0.11 7.72 -4.56
C SER A 58 0.43 6.54 -3.65
N SER A 59 0.17 5.34 -4.12
CA SER A 59 0.48 4.11 -3.42
C SER A 59 1.45 3.30 -4.26
N SER A 60 2.65 3.08 -3.75
CA SER A 60 3.66 2.26 -4.42
C SER A 60 3.38 0.78 -4.29
N GLN A 61 2.85 0.37 -3.13
CA GLN A 61 2.52 -1.01 -2.84
C GLN A 61 1.29 -1.07 -1.94
N CYS A 62 0.45 -2.08 -2.13
CA CYS A 62 -0.65 -2.39 -1.23
C CYS A 62 -0.71 -3.91 -1.09
N ILE A 63 -0.46 -4.40 0.11
CA ILE A 63 -0.38 -5.83 0.39
C ILE A 63 -1.44 -6.24 1.41
N VAL A 64 -1.87 -7.49 1.29
CA VAL A 64 -2.81 -8.09 2.23
C VAL A 64 -2.15 -9.26 2.94
N ASP A 65 -2.31 -9.33 4.26
CA ASP A 65 -1.96 -10.47 5.07
C ASP A 65 -3.23 -11.25 5.38
N GLU A 66 -3.35 -12.43 4.80
CA GLU A 66 -4.54 -13.28 4.95
C GLU A 66 -4.51 -14.15 6.21
N ASP A 67 -3.36 -14.26 6.88
CA ASP A 67 -3.24 -15.00 8.13
C ASP A 67 -3.89 -14.22 9.27
N ASN A 68 -4.97 -14.73 9.87
CA ASN A 68 -5.64 -14.14 11.05
C ASN A 68 -6.26 -12.75 10.80
N ASN A 69 -7.43 -12.69 10.20
CA ASN A 69 -8.16 -11.43 9.97
C ASN A 69 -7.39 -10.49 9.02
N LYS A 70 -7.83 -10.41 7.80
CA LYS A 70 -7.23 -9.61 6.73
C LYS A 70 -6.66 -8.28 7.21
N ASN A 71 -5.36 -8.21 7.33
CA ASN A 71 -4.62 -6.98 7.59
C ASN A 71 -4.09 -6.44 6.28
N TYR A 72 -4.19 -5.14 6.10
CA TYR A 72 -3.68 -4.48 4.91
C TYR A 72 -2.55 -3.54 5.28
N ALA A 73 -1.56 -3.44 4.40
CA ALA A 73 -0.48 -2.48 4.52
C ALA A 73 -0.24 -1.82 3.17
N ALA A 74 -0.05 -0.52 3.17
CA ALA A 74 0.22 0.23 1.95
C ALA A 74 1.36 1.20 2.14
N PHE A 75 2.22 1.31 1.12
CA PHE A 75 3.27 2.32 1.09
C PHE A 75 2.75 3.57 0.39
N ILE A 76 2.55 4.62 1.14
CA ILE A 76 1.91 5.85 0.70
C ILE A 76 2.92 6.96 0.52
N ASN A 77 2.80 7.68 -0.58
CA ASN A 77 3.54 8.90 -0.85
C ASN A 77 2.55 10.07 -0.88
N LEU A 78 2.77 11.05 -0.04
CA LEU A 78 1.92 12.23 0.07
C LEU A 78 2.76 13.48 -0.14
N LYS A 79 2.36 14.33 -1.06
CA LYS A 79 2.99 15.64 -1.26
C LYS A 79 1.97 16.71 -1.60
N GLU A 80 2.33 17.98 -1.37
CA GLU A 80 1.53 19.10 -1.83
C GLU A 80 1.66 19.27 -3.35
N SER A 81 0.56 19.66 -4.03
CA SER A 81 0.45 19.65 -5.49
C SER A 81 1.49 20.50 -6.21
N ASN A 82 1.98 21.56 -5.60
CA ASN A 82 2.92 22.50 -6.22
C ASN A 82 4.33 22.41 -5.64
N LYS A 83 4.64 21.36 -4.88
CA LYS A 83 5.93 21.18 -4.23
C LYS A 83 6.51 19.80 -4.56
N ASP A 84 7.82 19.74 -4.76
CA ASP A 84 8.53 18.50 -5.04
C ASP A 84 8.87 17.71 -3.75
N LYS A 85 8.60 18.29 -2.60
CA LYS A 85 8.91 17.68 -1.31
C LYS A 85 7.75 16.83 -0.81
N TYR A 86 8.04 15.60 -0.38
CA TYR A 86 7.04 14.73 0.23
C TYR A 86 6.74 15.17 1.67
N ILE A 87 5.44 15.27 1.99
CA ILE A 87 4.95 15.50 3.35
C ILE A 87 5.06 14.22 4.16
N PHE A 88 4.75 13.09 3.53
CA PHE A 88 4.83 11.77 4.13
C PHE A 88 5.23 10.75 3.07
N LYS A 89 6.08 9.82 3.47
CA LYS A 89 6.48 8.68 2.65
C LYS A 89 6.75 7.50 3.57
N GLY A 90 5.88 6.52 3.57
CA GLY A 90 6.02 5.39 4.47
C GLY A 90 4.85 4.42 4.42
N TRP A 91 4.93 3.39 5.26
CA TRP A 91 3.91 2.35 5.39
C TRP A 91 2.80 2.78 6.34
N ILE A 92 1.56 2.49 5.95
CA ILE A 92 0.39 2.59 6.83
C ILE A 92 -0.30 1.23 6.91
N LEU A 93 -0.89 0.94 8.08
CA LEU A 93 -1.53 -0.33 8.38
C LEU A 93 -3.01 -0.12 8.65
N SER A 94 -3.87 -1.04 8.22
CA SER A 94 -5.32 -0.88 8.33
C SER A 94 -5.87 -1.08 9.75
N LYS A 95 -5.21 -1.89 10.59
CA LYS A 95 -5.76 -2.28 11.89
C LYS A 95 -5.05 -1.71 13.12
N LYS A 96 -3.91 -1.08 12.95
CA LYS A 96 -3.19 -0.47 14.08
C LYS A 96 -3.37 1.04 14.05
N ILE A 97 -4.03 1.58 15.05
CA ILE A 97 -4.40 3.00 15.13
C ILE A 97 -3.18 3.91 15.09
N SER A 98 -2.08 3.54 15.77
CA SER A 98 -0.89 4.39 15.86
C SER A 98 -0.07 4.47 14.56
N PHE A 99 -0.25 3.51 13.64
CA PHE A 99 0.50 3.46 12.38
C PHE A 99 -0.40 3.40 11.14
N SER A 100 -1.73 3.50 11.33
CA SER A 100 -2.69 3.29 10.25
C SER A 100 -3.10 4.56 9.53
N GLN A 101 -2.69 5.72 10.01
CA GLN A 101 -3.08 7.00 9.42
C GLN A 101 -1.91 7.93 9.26
N VAL A 102 -1.96 8.73 8.19
CA VAL A 102 -1.01 9.81 7.95
C VAL A 102 -1.50 11.06 8.68
N SER A 103 -0.62 11.70 9.44
CA SER A 103 -0.90 12.97 10.10
C SER A 103 -0.59 14.14 9.18
N HIS A 104 -1.62 14.87 8.79
CA HIS A 104 -1.53 16.12 8.05
C HIS A 104 -2.32 17.19 8.81
N PRO A 105 -1.95 18.48 8.74
CA PRO A 105 -2.68 19.52 9.47
C PRO A 105 -4.18 19.58 9.15
N VAL A 106 -4.56 19.29 7.91
CA VAL A 106 -5.94 19.40 7.42
C VAL A 106 -6.59 18.05 7.17
N TYR A 107 -5.82 17.02 6.81
CA TYR A 107 -6.36 15.73 6.42
C TYR A 107 -5.84 14.59 7.30
N SER A 108 -6.71 13.65 7.58
CA SER A 108 -6.34 12.35 8.15
C SER A 108 -6.58 11.27 7.10
N ILE A 109 -5.57 10.45 6.83
CA ILE A 109 -5.63 9.42 5.79
C ILE A 109 -5.51 8.06 6.46
N LYS A 110 -6.50 7.20 6.22
CA LYS A 110 -6.56 5.83 6.75
C LYS A 110 -6.62 4.83 5.62
N LEU A 111 -5.93 3.72 5.78
CA LEU A 111 -6.04 2.59 4.86
C LEU A 111 -7.28 1.77 5.20
N ILE A 112 -8.13 1.52 4.21
CA ILE A 112 -9.31 0.67 4.35
C ILE A 112 -8.96 -0.75 3.93
N LYS A 113 -8.53 -0.93 2.69
CA LYS A 113 -8.18 -2.25 2.15
C LYS A 113 -7.37 -2.13 0.87
N CYS A 114 -6.83 -3.25 0.44
CA CYS A 114 -6.20 -3.45 -0.86
C CYS A 114 -7.04 -4.40 -1.70
N LEU A 115 -7.23 -4.08 -2.96
CA LEU A 115 -7.96 -4.92 -3.90
C LEU A 115 -7.11 -5.40 -5.06
#